data_d10da1a25894a60edef7e4d8c944f485
#
_entry.id   d10da1a25894a60edef7e4d8c944f485
#
_cell.length_a   1.000
_cell.length_b   1.000
_cell.length_c   1.000
_cell.angle_alpha   90.00
_cell.angle_beta   90.00
_cell.angle_gamma   90.00
#
_symmetry.space_group_name_H-M   'P 1'
#
loop_
_entity.id
_entity.type
_entity.pdbx_description
1 polymer ?
#
loop_
_entity_poly.entity_id
_entity_poly.type
_entity_poly.pdbx_seq_one_letter_code
_entity_poly.pdbx_strand_id
1 'polypeptide(L)'
;MNDKSNKRPVIVGLFVLLGLIFLVIGILMVGNLHETFKKKMSIVSLFDDVSGLQTGNNVTFSGVKVGIVSELHFYGNSQVEVRMKIETKVLEYIRKDAKVKIGTDGIIGNKMLVIYGGSASAPEVEDGDTLAVDTTFTSEDMINTLQENNKNFLAITNDFK
;
A
#
# COMPACT_ATOMS: atom_id res chain seq x y z
N MET A 1 -21.75 -61.15 -31.03
CA MET A 1 -21.77 -60.24 -29.82
C MET A 1 -21.52 -58.84 -30.34
N ASN A 2 -22.61 -58.05 -30.47
CA ASN A 2 -22.52 -56.64 -30.86
C ASN A 2 -22.25 -55.78 -29.60
N ASP A 3 -21.01 -55.40 -29.45
CA ASP A 3 -20.60 -54.46 -28.40
C ASP A 3 -21.06 -53.06 -28.83
N LYS A 4 -22.28 -52.69 -28.45
CA LYS A 4 -22.74 -51.30 -28.58
C LYS A 4 -21.89 -50.45 -27.64
N SER A 5 -20.74 -49.99 -28.14
CA SER A 5 -19.90 -49.00 -27.50
C SER A 5 -20.79 -47.91 -26.86
N ASN A 6 -20.87 -47.95 -25.53
CA ASN A 6 -21.71 -47.05 -24.77
C ASN A 6 -21.06 -45.66 -24.77
N LYS A 7 -21.34 -44.85 -25.81
CA LYS A 7 -20.73 -43.53 -26.04
C LYS A 7 -21.16 -42.48 -25.00
N ARG A 8 -22.22 -42.79 -24.22
CA ARG A 8 -22.77 -41.85 -23.21
C ARG A 8 -21.76 -41.46 -22.11
N PRO A 9 -21.04 -42.40 -21.45
CA PRO A 9 -20.06 -42.02 -20.44
C PRO A 9 -18.87 -41.23 -21.01
N VAL A 10 -18.50 -41.47 -22.27
CA VAL A 10 -17.43 -40.70 -22.91
C VAL A 10 -17.84 -39.26 -23.19
N ILE A 11 -19.09 -39.03 -23.61
CA ILE A 11 -19.65 -37.70 -23.85
C ILE A 11 -19.75 -36.94 -22.54
N VAL A 12 -20.21 -37.57 -21.47
CA VAL A 12 -20.29 -36.96 -20.15
C VAL A 12 -18.90 -36.62 -19.61
N GLY A 13 -17.93 -37.51 -19.75
CA GLY A 13 -16.54 -37.27 -19.37
C GLY A 13 -15.91 -36.11 -20.13
N LEU A 14 -16.17 -36.01 -21.43
CA LEU A 14 -15.68 -34.89 -22.26
C LEU A 14 -16.33 -33.54 -21.80
N PHE A 15 -17.62 -33.57 -21.52
CA PHE A 15 -18.33 -32.35 -21.04
C PHE A 15 -17.80 -31.86 -19.70
N VAL A 16 -17.58 -32.76 -18.74
CA VAL A 16 -16.99 -32.45 -17.44
C VAL A 16 -15.58 -31.91 -17.59
N LEU A 17 -14.77 -32.51 -18.45
CA LEU A 17 -13.40 -32.07 -18.73
C LEU A 17 -13.37 -30.63 -19.32
N LEU A 18 -14.24 -30.35 -20.29
CA LEU A 18 -14.38 -29.02 -20.86
C LEU A 18 -14.83 -28.01 -19.80
N GLY A 19 -15.80 -28.35 -18.96
CA GLY A 19 -16.26 -27.50 -17.86
C GLY A 19 -15.13 -27.18 -16.87
N LEU A 20 -14.27 -28.15 -16.57
CA LEU A 20 -13.13 -27.98 -15.68
C LEU A 20 -12.07 -27.08 -16.29
N ILE A 21 -11.80 -27.23 -17.61
CA ILE A 21 -10.90 -26.35 -18.35
C ILE A 21 -11.42 -24.91 -18.33
N PHE A 22 -12.70 -24.67 -18.62
CA PHE A 22 -13.30 -23.34 -18.57
C PHE A 22 -13.25 -22.74 -17.17
N LEU A 23 -13.46 -23.55 -16.13
CA LEU A 23 -13.36 -23.12 -14.73
C LEU A 23 -11.93 -22.67 -14.40
N VAL A 24 -10.92 -23.45 -14.78
CA VAL A 24 -9.50 -23.10 -14.56
C VAL A 24 -9.14 -21.81 -15.32
N ILE A 25 -9.55 -21.67 -16.57
CA ILE A 25 -9.33 -20.46 -17.36
C ILE A 25 -10.02 -19.26 -16.69
N GLY A 26 -11.25 -19.43 -16.22
CA GLY A 26 -11.98 -18.38 -15.51
C GLY A 26 -11.27 -17.92 -14.23
N ILE A 27 -10.77 -18.85 -13.42
CA ILE A 27 -9.98 -18.54 -12.21
C ILE A 27 -8.69 -17.80 -12.60
N LEU A 28 -8.00 -18.24 -13.63
CA LEU A 28 -6.77 -17.58 -14.10
C LEU A 28 -7.04 -16.19 -14.69
N MET A 29 -8.19 -15.96 -15.31
CA MET A 29 -8.58 -14.65 -15.83
C MET A 29 -8.97 -13.66 -14.72
N VAL A 30 -9.66 -14.14 -13.69
CA VAL A 30 -10.07 -13.30 -12.55
C VAL A 30 -8.91 -13.07 -11.58
N GLY A 31 -8.03 -14.06 -11.42
CA GLY A 31 -6.79 -13.90 -10.66
C GLY A 31 -5.85 -12.98 -11.44
N ASN A 32 -5.72 -11.75 -10.99
CA ASN A 32 -4.95 -10.65 -11.62
C ASN A 32 -3.45 -11.01 -11.70
N LEU A 33 -3.10 -12.00 -12.53
CA LEU A 33 -1.73 -12.50 -12.72
C LEU A 33 -0.78 -11.41 -13.26
N HIS A 34 -1.32 -10.33 -13.84
CA HIS A 34 -0.53 -9.21 -14.36
C HIS A 34 0.25 -8.45 -13.28
N GLU A 35 -0.21 -8.44 -12.03
CA GLU A 35 0.53 -7.80 -10.95
C GLU A 35 1.64 -8.68 -10.34
N THR A 36 1.55 -10.00 -10.53
CA THR A 36 2.50 -10.94 -9.92
C THR A 36 3.85 -10.96 -10.65
N PHE A 37 3.89 -10.58 -11.93
CA PHE A 37 5.11 -10.60 -12.76
C PHE A 37 5.83 -9.26 -12.89
N LYS A 38 5.29 -8.17 -12.35
CA LYS A 38 6.04 -6.91 -12.29
C LYS A 38 7.20 -7.07 -11.31
N LYS A 39 8.42 -6.81 -11.78
CA LYS A 39 9.56 -6.71 -10.88
C LYS A 39 9.25 -5.63 -9.85
N LYS A 40 9.26 -6.00 -8.58
CA LYS A 40 9.03 -5.10 -7.45
C LYS A 40 10.31 -5.08 -6.62
N MET A 41 10.67 -3.91 -6.14
CA MET A 41 11.77 -3.74 -5.19
C MET A 41 11.21 -3.38 -3.83
N SER A 42 11.96 -3.74 -2.80
CA SER A 42 11.58 -3.53 -1.41
C SER A 42 12.25 -2.28 -0.88
N ILE A 43 11.48 -1.36 -0.33
CA ILE A 43 11.97 -0.18 0.38
C ILE A 43 11.43 -0.24 1.80
N VAL A 44 12.20 0.27 2.74
CA VAL A 44 11.90 0.22 4.18
C VAL A 44 11.73 1.65 4.72
N SER A 45 10.91 1.80 5.75
CA SER A 45 10.84 3.02 6.57
C SER A 45 10.51 2.64 8.01
N LEU A 46 11.07 3.38 8.97
CA LEU A 46 10.87 3.17 10.39
C LEU A 46 9.96 4.24 10.95
N PHE A 47 8.81 3.84 11.47
CA PHE A 47 7.80 4.71 12.05
C PHE A 47 7.72 4.50 13.56
N ASP A 48 7.52 5.57 14.32
CA ASP A 48 7.21 5.49 15.75
C ASP A 48 5.74 5.08 15.98
N ASP A 49 4.84 5.49 15.08
CA ASP A 49 3.44 5.11 15.05
C ASP A 49 2.96 4.94 13.61
N VAL A 50 2.29 3.85 13.33
CA VAL A 50 1.74 3.54 11.99
C VAL A 50 0.26 3.92 11.85
N SER A 51 -0.39 4.43 12.91
CA SER A 51 -1.75 5.00 12.90
C SER A 51 -2.79 4.17 12.14
N GLY A 52 -2.73 2.85 12.29
CA GLY A 52 -3.68 1.92 11.64
C GLY A 52 -3.35 1.55 10.19
N LEU A 53 -2.12 1.81 9.73
CA LEU A 53 -1.62 1.29 8.46
C LEU A 53 -1.60 -0.25 8.48
N GLN A 54 -1.95 -0.88 7.37
CA GLN A 54 -2.04 -2.33 7.24
C GLN A 54 -1.32 -2.84 6.00
N THR A 55 -0.94 -4.10 6.02
CA THR A 55 -0.46 -4.81 4.83
C THR A 55 -1.52 -4.75 3.73
N GLY A 56 -1.08 -4.49 2.50
CA GLY A 56 -1.96 -4.29 1.33
C GLY A 56 -2.38 -2.83 1.11
N ASN A 57 -2.15 -1.92 2.07
CA ASN A 57 -2.42 -0.50 1.86
C ASN A 57 -1.57 0.05 0.71
N ASN A 58 -2.10 1.05 0.02
CA ASN A 58 -1.44 1.65 -1.12
C ASN A 58 -0.19 2.44 -0.74
N VAL A 59 0.81 2.41 -1.61
CA VAL A 59 1.95 3.32 -1.60
C VAL A 59 1.83 4.23 -2.82
N THR A 60 1.90 5.54 -2.61
CA THR A 60 1.80 6.55 -3.66
C THR A 60 3.07 7.38 -3.72
N PHE A 61 3.41 7.84 -4.92
CA PHE A 61 4.46 8.83 -5.17
C PHE A 61 3.88 9.94 -6.04
N SER A 62 3.96 11.18 -5.58
CA SER A 62 3.33 12.33 -6.26
C SER A 62 1.85 12.11 -6.62
N GLY A 63 1.09 11.42 -5.76
CA GLY A 63 -0.33 11.11 -5.96
C GLY A 63 -0.62 9.91 -6.86
N VAL A 64 0.39 9.28 -7.45
CA VAL A 64 0.22 8.08 -8.29
C VAL A 64 0.50 6.83 -7.46
N LYS A 65 -0.35 5.81 -7.56
CA LYS A 65 -0.10 4.51 -6.93
C LYS A 65 1.10 3.84 -7.57
N VAL A 66 2.12 3.55 -6.78
CA VAL A 66 3.39 2.97 -7.22
C VAL A 66 3.69 1.62 -6.57
N GLY A 67 2.95 1.25 -5.54
CA GLY A 67 3.18 0.01 -4.82
C GLY A 67 2.16 -0.26 -3.73
N ILE A 68 2.54 -1.17 -2.84
CA ILE A 68 1.75 -1.57 -1.67
C ILE A 68 2.66 -1.77 -0.45
N VAL A 69 2.11 -1.62 0.73
CA VAL A 69 2.71 -2.08 1.98
C VAL A 69 2.73 -3.61 1.97
N SER A 70 3.90 -4.21 2.11
CA SER A 70 4.03 -5.68 2.08
C SER A 70 4.08 -6.30 3.47
N GLU A 71 4.75 -5.65 4.40
CA GLU A 71 4.98 -6.18 5.74
C GLU A 71 5.09 -5.05 6.76
N LEU A 72 4.69 -5.35 8.00
CA LEU A 72 4.90 -4.50 9.16
C LEU A 72 5.49 -5.37 10.28
N HIS A 73 6.63 -4.97 10.82
CA HIS A 73 7.32 -5.67 11.90
C HIS A 73 7.68 -4.68 13.00
N PHE A 74 7.55 -5.09 14.24
CA PHE A 74 8.10 -4.31 15.35
C PHE A 74 9.63 -4.29 15.26
N TYR A 75 10.20 -3.11 15.41
CA TYR A 75 11.64 -2.89 15.37
C TYR A 75 12.11 -2.20 16.65
N GLY A 76 13.08 -2.79 17.32
CA GLY A 76 13.53 -2.27 18.62
C GLY A 76 12.42 -2.27 19.67
N ASN A 77 12.40 -1.23 20.50
CA ASN A 77 11.48 -1.16 21.65
C ASN A 77 10.16 -0.43 21.37
N SER A 78 10.09 0.41 20.33
CA SER A 78 8.91 1.27 20.10
C SER A 78 8.67 1.66 18.65
N GLN A 79 9.42 1.11 17.70
CA GLN A 79 9.27 1.44 16.27
C GLN A 79 8.64 0.31 15.50
N VAL A 80 8.09 0.64 14.35
CA VAL A 80 7.55 -0.30 13.38
C VAL A 80 8.31 -0.13 12.05
N GLU A 81 8.97 -1.20 11.64
CA GLU A 81 9.53 -1.31 10.30
C GLU A 81 8.39 -1.58 9.32
N VAL A 82 8.22 -0.69 8.38
CA VAL A 82 7.24 -0.82 7.32
C VAL A 82 7.98 -1.10 6.02
N ARG A 83 7.71 -2.26 5.44
CA ARG A 83 8.29 -2.67 4.17
C ARG A 83 7.30 -2.44 3.03
N MET A 84 7.75 -1.76 2.00
CA MET A 84 6.97 -1.42 0.81
C MET A 84 7.49 -2.19 -0.39
N LYS A 85 6.59 -2.72 -1.23
CA LYS A 85 6.93 -3.25 -2.56
C LYS A 85 6.53 -2.23 -3.61
N ILE A 86 7.52 -1.67 -4.31
CA ILE A 86 7.36 -0.62 -5.32
C ILE A 86 7.69 -1.18 -6.70
N GLU A 87 6.95 -0.78 -7.72
CA GLU A 87 7.21 -1.16 -9.11
C GLU A 87 8.56 -0.60 -9.56
N THR A 88 9.44 -1.46 -10.07
CA THR A 88 10.82 -1.11 -10.46
C THR A 88 10.89 0.07 -11.44
N LYS A 89 9.92 0.19 -12.34
CA LYS A 89 9.86 1.29 -13.33
C LYS A 89 9.71 2.69 -12.73
N VAL A 90 9.34 2.80 -11.45
CA VAL A 90 9.10 4.08 -10.78
C VAL A 90 10.31 4.49 -9.95
N LEU A 91 11.22 3.56 -9.68
CA LEU A 91 12.36 3.80 -8.79
C LEU A 91 13.32 4.87 -9.34
N GLU A 92 13.45 4.97 -10.66
CA GLU A 92 14.25 6.03 -11.32
C GLU A 92 13.80 7.46 -10.94
N TYR A 93 12.54 7.62 -10.48
CA TYR A 93 11.99 8.91 -10.05
C TYR A 93 12.07 9.11 -8.53
N ILE A 94 12.35 8.07 -7.75
CA ILE A 94 12.43 8.14 -6.29
C ILE A 94 13.89 8.26 -5.88
N ARG A 95 14.21 9.28 -5.11
CA ARG A 95 15.56 9.56 -4.64
C ARG A 95 15.76 9.09 -3.21
N LYS A 96 17.01 8.78 -2.82
CA LYS A 96 17.34 8.32 -1.45
C LYS A 96 17.01 9.34 -0.36
N ASP A 97 16.93 10.63 -0.72
CA ASP A 97 16.53 11.72 0.19
C ASP A 97 15.01 12.01 0.17
N ALA A 98 14.23 11.22 -0.58
CA ALA A 98 12.78 11.27 -0.51
C ALA A 98 12.29 10.90 0.88
N LYS A 99 11.14 11.43 1.26
CA LYS A 99 10.51 11.20 2.56
C LYS A 99 9.22 10.40 2.43
N VAL A 100 8.89 9.69 3.48
CA VAL A 100 7.66 8.90 3.57
C VAL A 100 6.80 9.41 4.71
N LYS A 101 5.51 9.53 4.47
CA LYS A 101 4.52 9.82 5.50
C LYS A 101 3.29 8.93 5.36
N ILE A 102 2.55 8.79 6.46
CA ILE A 102 1.25 8.15 6.43
C ILE A 102 0.20 9.20 6.07
N GLY A 103 -0.61 8.88 5.08
CA GLY A 103 -1.76 9.67 4.66
C GLY A 103 -3.05 8.88 4.72
N THR A 104 -4.13 9.53 4.32
CA THR A 104 -5.45 8.90 4.19
C THR A 104 -5.95 9.14 2.77
N ASP A 105 -6.57 8.14 2.17
CA ASP A 105 -7.16 8.26 0.85
C ASP A 105 -8.48 9.04 0.94
N GLY A 106 -8.41 10.33 0.66
CA GLY A 106 -9.50 11.27 0.88
C GLY A 106 -9.66 11.69 2.35
N ILE A 107 -10.86 12.18 2.70
CA ILE A 107 -11.18 12.67 4.05
C ILE A 107 -11.48 11.50 5.01
N ILE A 108 -12.17 10.50 4.51
CA ILE A 108 -12.53 9.27 5.25
C ILE A 108 -12.20 8.10 4.32
N GLY A 109 -11.00 7.53 4.47
CA GLY A 109 -10.55 6.44 3.62
C GLY A 109 -9.49 5.58 4.30
N ASN A 110 -8.98 4.61 3.55
CA ASN A 110 -7.92 3.74 4.05
C ASN A 110 -6.62 4.51 4.23
N LYS A 111 -5.83 4.07 5.20
CA LYS A 111 -4.46 4.57 5.35
C LYS A 111 -3.61 4.17 4.15
N MET A 112 -2.70 5.04 3.77
CA MET A 112 -1.74 4.81 2.69
C MET A 112 -0.39 5.42 3.04
N LEU A 113 0.66 4.94 2.40
CA LEU A 113 1.97 5.57 2.43
C LEU A 113 2.10 6.57 1.28
N VAL A 114 2.62 7.72 1.58
CA VAL A 114 2.90 8.76 0.59
C VAL A 114 4.41 9.02 0.58
N ILE A 115 5.05 8.69 -0.53
CA ILE A 115 6.44 9.05 -0.81
C ILE A 115 6.41 10.40 -1.53
N TYR A 116 7.27 11.31 -1.16
CA TYR A 116 7.34 12.63 -1.77
C TYR A 116 8.73 13.27 -1.57
N GLY A 117 8.98 14.38 -2.27
CA GLY A 117 10.26 15.05 -2.23
C GLY A 117 11.31 14.30 -3.04
N GLY A 118 12.54 14.48 -2.65
CA GLY A 118 13.72 14.00 -3.37
C GLY A 118 14.32 15.07 -4.25
N SER A 119 15.64 15.24 -4.17
CA SER A 119 16.39 16.19 -4.97
C SER A 119 17.00 15.52 -6.19
N ALA A 120 17.06 16.23 -7.31
CA ALA A 120 17.65 15.69 -8.54
C ALA A 120 19.15 15.34 -8.39
N SER A 121 19.81 15.88 -7.38
CA SER A 121 21.22 15.60 -7.06
C SER A 121 21.43 14.35 -6.22
N ALA A 122 20.39 13.85 -5.55
CA ALA A 122 20.48 12.64 -4.75
C ALA A 122 20.45 11.39 -5.65
N PRO A 123 21.13 10.31 -5.26
CA PRO A 123 21.10 9.05 -6.00
C PRO A 123 19.69 8.45 -6.00
N GLU A 124 19.46 7.59 -6.97
CA GLU A 124 18.22 6.79 -7.03
C GLU A 124 18.16 5.80 -5.86
N VAL A 125 16.94 5.49 -5.43
CA VAL A 125 16.70 4.50 -4.39
C VAL A 125 16.99 3.09 -4.93
N GLU A 126 17.58 2.25 -4.09
CA GLU A 126 17.93 0.86 -4.40
C GLU A 126 17.12 -0.12 -3.54
N ASP A 127 17.16 -1.39 -3.92
CA ASP A 127 16.47 -2.45 -3.18
C ASP A 127 17.01 -2.58 -1.74
N GLY A 128 16.12 -2.54 -0.78
CA GLY A 128 16.46 -2.58 0.64
C GLY A 128 16.82 -1.24 1.26
N ASP A 129 16.83 -0.15 0.51
CA ASP A 129 17.08 1.18 1.06
C ASP A 129 16.01 1.61 2.06
N THR A 130 16.45 2.42 3.03
CA THR A 130 15.55 3.01 4.04
C THR A 130 15.31 4.47 3.71
N LEU A 131 14.04 4.84 3.55
CA LEU A 131 13.62 6.24 3.39
C LEU A 131 13.26 6.86 4.74
N ALA A 132 13.64 8.13 4.90
CA ALA A 132 13.31 8.90 6.09
C ALA A 132 11.79 9.13 6.21
N VAL A 133 11.29 9.01 7.44
CA VAL A 133 9.89 9.33 7.75
C VAL A 133 9.77 10.80 8.07
N ASP A 134 8.74 11.42 7.53
CA ASP A 134 8.35 12.76 7.93
C ASP A 134 7.15 12.64 8.89
N THR A 135 7.37 13.03 10.13
CA THR A 135 6.34 13.17 11.15
C THR A 135 5.51 14.43 10.87
N THR A 136 4.70 14.37 9.83
CA THR A 136 3.75 15.44 9.55
C THR A 136 2.56 15.33 10.49
N PHE A 137 2.09 16.49 10.95
CA PHE A 137 0.92 16.67 11.81
C PHE A 137 -0.18 15.65 11.55
N THR A 138 -0.51 14.88 12.55
CA THR A 138 -1.66 13.96 12.50
C THR A 138 -2.95 14.78 12.60
N SER A 139 -4.08 14.15 12.26
CA SER A 139 -5.39 14.78 12.49
C SER A 139 -5.61 15.11 13.97
N GLU A 140 -4.98 14.35 14.88
CA GLU A 140 -4.98 14.63 16.32
C GLU A 140 -4.21 15.92 16.66
N ASP A 141 -3.06 16.15 16.04
CA ASP A 141 -2.29 17.39 16.23
C ASP A 141 -3.08 18.60 15.75
N MET A 142 -3.82 18.47 14.67
CA MET A 142 -4.72 19.54 14.19
C MET A 142 -5.86 19.79 15.18
N ILE A 143 -6.48 18.75 15.72
CA ILE A 143 -7.54 18.90 16.73
C ILE A 143 -7.00 19.52 18.01
N ASN A 144 -5.84 19.08 18.47
CA ASN A 144 -5.18 19.64 19.65
C ASN A 144 -4.84 21.12 19.45
N THR A 145 -4.30 21.48 18.28
CA THR A 145 -4.01 22.89 17.94
C THR A 145 -5.29 23.73 17.88
N LEU A 146 -6.37 23.20 17.34
CA LEU A 146 -7.68 23.88 17.32
C LEU A 146 -8.25 24.05 18.74
N GLN A 147 -8.09 23.07 19.62
CA GLN A 147 -8.52 23.16 21.01
C GLN A 147 -7.70 24.17 21.78
N GLU A 148 -6.37 24.22 21.59
CA GLU A 148 -5.52 25.26 22.19
C GLU A 148 -5.88 26.65 21.70
N ASN A 149 -6.08 26.82 20.39
CA ASN A 149 -6.52 28.09 19.83
C ASN A 149 -7.87 28.53 20.41
N ASN A 150 -8.80 27.60 20.60
CA ASN A 150 -10.11 27.91 21.22
C ASN A 150 -10.00 28.28 22.68
N LYS A 151 -9.12 27.65 23.47
CA LYS A 151 -8.82 28.06 24.85
C LYS A 151 -8.21 29.46 24.92
N ASN A 152 -7.25 29.75 24.04
CA ASN A 152 -6.63 31.08 23.97
C ASN A 152 -7.64 32.15 23.58
N PHE A 153 -8.55 31.85 22.67
CA PHE A 153 -9.64 32.78 22.30
C PHE A 153 -10.58 33.04 23.45
N LEU A 154 -10.94 32.04 24.24
CA LEU A 154 -11.77 32.20 25.45
C LEU A 154 -11.05 33.01 26.54
N ALA A 155 -9.74 32.81 26.72
CA ALA A 155 -8.95 33.60 27.67
C ALA A 155 -8.94 35.09 27.28
N ILE A 156 -8.64 35.39 26.01
CA ILE A 156 -8.68 36.76 25.48
C ILE A 156 -10.07 37.40 25.68
N THR A 157 -11.14 36.65 25.39
CA THR A 157 -12.51 37.18 25.54
C THR A 157 -12.88 37.44 26.98
N ASN A 158 -12.31 36.72 27.95
CA ASN A 158 -12.54 36.94 29.38
C ASN A 158 -11.75 38.14 29.92
N ASP A 159 -10.58 38.44 29.36
CA ASP A 159 -9.75 39.59 29.76
C ASP A 159 -10.34 40.93 29.29
N PHE A 160 -11.31 40.91 28.37
CA PHE A 160 -12.03 42.08 27.90
C PHE A 160 -13.36 42.34 28.64
N LYS A 161 -13.67 41.59 29.70
CA LYS A 161 -14.83 41.82 30.57
C LYS A 161 -14.44 42.51 31.86
#